data_d3dbfb141841ee485879c2abeb9873c8
#
_entry.id   d3dbfb141841ee485879c2abeb9873c8
#
_cell.length_a   1.000
_cell.length_b   1.000
_cell.length_c   1.000
_cell.angle_alpha   90.00
_cell.angle_beta   90.00
_cell.angle_gamma   90.00
#
_symmetry.space_group_name_H-M   'P 1'
#
loop_
_entity.id
_entity.type
_entity.pdbx_description
1 polymer ?
#
loop_
_entity_poly.entity_id
_entity_poly.type
_entity_poly.pdbx_seq_one_letter_code
_entity_poly.pdbx_strand_id
1 'polypeptide(L)'
;MTTSSAPGKVYLFGEHAVVYGEPAVPCAIERRARVTVERREDERLRVRANDLTLDGFTVTWGGSDTDPRPDVDVPTPLVEAATGYIDGAIEQALDAAGEPTAGFDVTVESDIPLGAGLGSSAAVVVAGIDAAARELGVELSPEELADRAYRVEYDVQDGQASRADTFCSAMGGAVRVQGDDCRRLEDVPTLPFVVGYDGNTGDTGELVAGVREIKNTYGFAA
;
A
#
# COMPACT_ATOMS: atom_id res chain seq x y z
N MET A 1 6.62 -20.90 1.21
CA MET A 1 6.94 -19.61 1.86
C MET A 1 7.64 -18.70 0.87
N THR A 2 7.03 -17.58 0.54
CA THR A 2 7.49 -16.64 -0.48
C THR A 2 7.57 -15.22 0.11
N THR A 3 8.63 -14.49 -0.23
CA THR A 3 8.85 -13.11 0.26
C THR A 3 8.94 -12.15 -0.92
N SER A 4 8.25 -11.02 -0.82
CA SER A 4 8.38 -9.90 -1.74
C SER A 4 8.60 -8.59 -1.01
N SER A 5 9.05 -7.57 -1.73
CA SER A 5 9.23 -6.24 -1.15
C SER A 5 8.94 -5.13 -2.16
N ALA A 6 8.34 -4.04 -1.69
CA ALA A 6 8.09 -2.87 -2.50
C ALA A 6 8.60 -1.58 -1.81
N PRO A 7 9.05 -0.60 -2.56
CA PRO A 7 9.55 0.66 -2.02
C PRO A 7 8.41 1.56 -1.56
N GLY A 8 8.70 2.40 -0.57
CA GLY A 8 7.92 3.60 -0.32
C GLY A 8 8.17 4.66 -1.39
N LYS A 9 7.53 5.80 -1.26
CA LYS A 9 7.60 6.89 -2.22
C LYS A 9 7.70 8.26 -1.54
N VAL A 10 8.11 9.23 -2.33
CA VAL A 10 8.01 10.67 -2.02
C VAL A 10 7.50 11.38 -3.27
N TYR A 11 6.63 12.38 -3.10
CA TYR A 11 6.21 13.20 -4.23
C TYR A 11 7.25 14.31 -4.51
N LEU A 12 7.64 14.44 -5.78
CA LEU A 12 8.35 15.61 -6.26
C LEU A 12 7.36 16.73 -6.61
N PHE A 13 6.21 16.36 -7.20
CA PHE A 13 5.15 17.27 -7.62
C PHE A 13 3.79 16.60 -7.52
N GLY A 14 2.74 17.40 -7.27
CA GLY A 14 1.34 17.01 -7.48
C GLY A 14 0.71 16.18 -6.36
N GLU A 15 1.34 16.07 -5.18
CA GLU A 15 0.73 15.41 -4.03
C GLU A 15 -0.63 16.03 -3.69
N HIS A 16 -1.61 15.21 -3.32
CA HIS A 16 -3.02 15.54 -3.10
C HIS A 16 -3.76 16.06 -4.35
N ALA A 17 -3.13 16.86 -5.23
CA ALA A 17 -3.76 17.37 -6.44
C ALA A 17 -4.09 16.24 -7.44
N VAL A 18 -3.35 15.15 -7.41
CA VAL A 18 -3.55 13.96 -8.25
C VAL A 18 -4.92 13.30 -8.04
N VAL A 19 -5.48 13.39 -6.85
CA VAL A 19 -6.85 12.91 -6.55
C VAL A 19 -7.91 13.67 -7.35
N TYR A 20 -7.59 14.87 -7.80
CA TYR A 20 -8.47 15.73 -8.59
C TYR A 20 -8.14 15.75 -10.10
N GLY A 21 -7.33 14.77 -10.55
CA GLY A 21 -7.00 14.61 -11.96
C GLY A 21 -5.80 15.44 -12.45
N GLU A 22 -5.10 16.14 -11.54
CA GLU A 22 -3.87 16.84 -11.88
C GLU A 22 -2.68 15.87 -11.95
N PRO A 23 -1.64 16.17 -12.73
CA PRO A 23 -0.48 15.29 -12.83
C PRO A 23 0.34 15.26 -11.54
N ALA A 24 0.86 14.09 -11.20
CA ALA A 24 1.80 13.90 -10.11
C ALA A 24 3.05 13.15 -10.56
N VAL A 25 4.15 13.42 -9.88
CA VAL A 25 5.44 12.75 -10.09
C VAL A 25 5.96 12.24 -8.75
N PRO A 26 5.53 11.07 -8.29
CA PRO A 26 6.17 10.40 -7.18
C PRO A 26 7.46 9.68 -7.62
N CYS A 27 8.38 9.53 -6.66
CA CYS A 27 9.62 8.79 -6.80
C CYS A 27 9.71 7.72 -5.71
N ALA A 28 10.11 6.52 -6.09
CA ALA A 28 10.42 5.46 -5.15
C ALA A 28 11.64 5.82 -4.29
N ILE A 29 11.60 5.45 -3.01
CA ILE A 29 12.70 5.64 -2.06
C ILE A 29 13.35 4.29 -1.72
N GLU A 30 14.51 4.32 -1.09
CA GLU A 30 15.24 3.08 -0.73
C GLU A 30 14.54 2.29 0.39
N ARG A 31 13.77 2.96 1.26
CA ARG A 31 13.03 2.30 2.33
C ARG A 31 11.89 1.44 1.75
N ARG A 32 11.77 0.24 2.28
CA ARG A 32 10.86 -0.77 1.72
C ARG A 32 9.98 -1.39 2.78
N ALA A 33 8.81 -1.81 2.36
CA ALA A 33 8.04 -2.83 3.06
C ALA A 33 8.39 -4.21 2.49
N ARG A 34 8.42 -5.21 3.36
CA ARG A 34 8.65 -6.62 3.01
C ARG A 34 7.48 -7.44 3.55
N VAL A 35 6.92 -8.28 2.70
CA VAL A 35 5.83 -9.20 3.08
C VAL A 35 6.26 -10.62 2.77
N THR A 36 6.15 -11.49 3.77
CA THR A 36 6.39 -12.93 3.65
C THR A 36 5.07 -13.65 3.80
N VAL A 37 4.75 -14.52 2.85
CA VAL A 37 3.51 -15.31 2.81
C VAL A 37 3.85 -16.79 2.81
N GLU A 38 3.15 -17.55 3.62
CA GLU A 38 3.23 -19.01 3.65
C GLU A 38 1.81 -19.60 3.63
N ARG A 39 1.56 -20.52 2.67
CA ARG A 39 0.26 -21.18 2.56
C ARG A 39 0.00 -22.10 3.75
N ARG A 40 -1.22 -22.08 4.25
CA ARG A 40 -1.71 -22.92 5.35
C ARG A 40 -2.55 -24.09 4.82
N GLU A 41 -2.70 -25.11 5.65
CA GLU A 41 -3.62 -26.22 5.36
C GLU A 41 -5.09 -25.89 5.68
N ASP A 42 -5.33 -24.87 6.53
CA ASP A 42 -6.67 -24.35 6.85
C ASP A 42 -6.98 -23.07 6.03
N GLU A 43 -8.20 -22.55 6.12
CA GLU A 43 -8.64 -21.33 5.40
C GLU A 43 -8.45 -20.06 6.25
N ARG A 44 -7.61 -20.09 7.27
CA ARG A 44 -7.39 -18.94 8.16
C ARG A 44 -6.31 -18.02 7.61
N LEU A 45 -6.53 -16.72 7.76
CA LEU A 45 -5.51 -15.71 7.56
C LEU A 45 -4.95 -15.27 8.91
N ARG A 46 -3.65 -15.41 9.09
CA ARG A 46 -2.92 -14.92 10.25
C ARG A 46 -1.90 -13.88 9.81
N VAL A 47 -2.01 -12.68 10.34
CA VAL A 47 -1.08 -11.59 10.06
C VAL A 47 -0.25 -11.27 11.29
N ARG A 48 1.06 -11.19 11.11
CA ARG A 48 2.01 -10.67 12.08
C ARG A 48 2.64 -9.42 11.51
N ALA A 49 2.54 -8.32 12.21
CA ALA A 49 3.20 -7.08 11.87
C ALA A 49 4.36 -6.86 12.84
N ASN A 50 5.58 -7.05 12.37
CA ASN A 50 6.79 -6.75 13.08
C ASN A 50 7.18 -5.30 12.77
N ASP A 51 7.72 -4.56 13.73
CA ASP A 51 8.26 -3.20 13.58
C ASP A 51 7.25 -2.09 13.18
N LEU A 52 5.96 -2.39 13.03
CA LEU A 52 4.92 -1.38 12.83
C LEU A 52 4.56 -0.62 14.11
N THR A 53 4.79 -1.24 15.25
CA THR A 53 4.75 -0.66 16.59
C THR A 53 5.93 -1.19 17.39
N LEU A 54 6.24 -0.59 18.54
CA LEU A 54 7.39 -1.00 19.36
C LEU A 54 7.41 -2.49 19.74
N ASP A 55 6.24 -3.16 19.79
CA ASP A 55 6.09 -4.56 20.17
C ASP A 55 5.53 -5.47 19.07
N GLY A 56 5.20 -4.92 17.89
CA GLY A 56 4.50 -5.67 16.84
C GLY A 56 3.08 -6.09 17.24
N PHE A 57 2.33 -6.72 16.35
CA PHE A 57 1.05 -7.35 16.68
C PHE A 57 0.78 -8.57 15.80
N THR A 58 -0.13 -9.43 16.26
CA THR A 58 -0.61 -10.58 15.48
C THR A 58 -2.13 -10.60 15.50
N VAL A 59 -2.75 -10.75 14.33
CA VAL A 59 -4.19 -10.92 14.17
C VAL A 59 -4.46 -12.19 13.38
N THR A 60 -5.49 -12.94 13.76
CA THR A 60 -5.91 -14.15 13.03
C THR A 60 -7.40 -14.07 12.79
N TRP A 61 -7.82 -14.31 11.54
CA TRP A 61 -9.25 -14.36 11.18
C TRP A 61 -9.53 -15.39 10.09
N GLY A 62 -10.82 -15.60 9.79
CA GLY A 62 -11.28 -16.62 8.84
C GLY A 62 -11.51 -17.98 9.49
N GLY A 63 -12.10 -18.91 8.73
CA GLY A 63 -12.59 -20.19 9.23
C GLY A 63 -13.95 -20.07 9.94
N SER A 64 -14.46 -21.18 10.51
CA SER A 64 -15.81 -21.25 11.08
C SER A 64 -15.97 -20.68 12.50
N ASP A 65 -14.89 -20.29 13.16
CA ASP A 65 -14.88 -19.68 14.50
C ASP A 65 -14.47 -18.20 14.39
N THR A 66 -15.48 -17.38 14.24
CA THR A 66 -15.31 -15.95 14.00
C THR A 66 -15.45 -15.13 15.26
N ASP A 67 -14.36 -14.61 15.78
CA ASP A 67 -14.30 -13.27 16.34
C ASP A 67 -12.85 -12.74 16.19
N PRO A 68 -12.57 -11.86 15.24
CA PRO A 68 -11.25 -11.25 15.11
C PRO A 68 -11.11 -10.17 16.18
N ARG A 69 -10.84 -10.57 17.43
CA ARG A 69 -10.37 -9.64 18.44
C ARG A 69 -8.86 -9.75 18.49
N PRO A 70 -8.15 -8.69 18.12
CA PRO A 70 -6.72 -8.65 18.37
C PRO A 70 -6.48 -8.71 19.90
N ASP A 71 -5.63 -9.62 20.32
CA ASP A 71 -5.14 -9.68 21.70
C ASP A 71 -4.00 -8.65 21.86
N VAL A 72 -4.28 -7.36 21.55
CA VAL A 72 -3.24 -6.33 21.52
C VAL A 72 -3.80 -4.96 21.89
N ASP A 73 -3.00 -4.22 22.63
CA ASP A 73 -3.23 -2.84 23.05
C ASP A 73 -2.88 -1.84 21.92
N VAL A 74 -3.39 -2.10 20.72
CA VAL A 74 -3.23 -1.24 19.53
C VAL A 74 -4.56 -0.56 19.24
N PRO A 75 -4.59 0.72 18.86
CA PRO A 75 -5.83 1.38 18.50
C PRO A 75 -6.58 0.61 17.41
N THR A 76 -7.82 0.22 17.70
CA THR A 76 -8.69 -0.56 16.81
C THR A 76 -8.70 -0.07 15.36
N PRO A 77 -8.80 1.26 15.08
CA PRO A 77 -8.77 1.76 13.70
C PRO A 77 -7.48 1.45 12.94
N LEU A 78 -6.33 1.40 13.62
CA LEU A 78 -5.05 1.07 13.00
C LEU A 78 -4.98 -0.42 12.64
N VAL A 79 -5.53 -1.27 13.49
CA VAL A 79 -5.63 -2.71 13.24
C VAL A 79 -6.61 -2.96 12.09
N GLU A 80 -7.77 -2.34 12.09
CA GLU A 80 -8.78 -2.47 11.03
C GLU A 80 -8.22 -2.01 9.67
N ALA A 81 -7.53 -0.88 9.62
CA ALA A 81 -6.88 -0.42 8.39
C ALA A 81 -5.79 -1.40 7.92
N ALA A 82 -4.90 -1.83 8.83
CA ALA A 82 -3.83 -2.75 8.49
C ALA A 82 -4.36 -4.12 8.01
N THR A 83 -5.43 -4.63 8.66
CA THR A 83 -6.07 -5.88 8.26
C THR A 83 -6.77 -5.74 6.92
N GLY A 84 -7.46 -4.63 6.65
CA GLY A 84 -8.12 -4.38 5.37
C GLY A 84 -7.15 -4.37 4.18
N TYR A 85 -5.97 -3.76 4.32
CA TYR A 85 -4.95 -3.76 3.27
C TYR A 85 -4.39 -5.17 3.00
N ILE A 86 -4.13 -5.95 4.03
CA ILE A 86 -3.60 -7.32 3.86
C ILE A 86 -4.68 -8.26 3.33
N ASP A 87 -5.89 -8.18 3.85
CA ASP A 87 -7.02 -8.99 3.39
C ASP A 87 -7.29 -8.74 1.90
N GLY A 88 -7.42 -7.47 1.51
CA GLY A 88 -7.57 -7.10 0.11
C GLY A 88 -6.38 -7.54 -0.76
N ALA A 89 -5.14 -7.50 -0.26
CA ALA A 89 -3.98 -7.99 -1.00
C ALA A 89 -4.07 -9.51 -1.25
N ILE A 90 -4.49 -10.28 -0.25
CA ILE A 90 -4.70 -11.74 -0.38
C ILE A 90 -5.85 -12.03 -1.36
N GLU A 91 -6.97 -11.31 -1.27
CA GLU A 91 -8.09 -11.45 -2.21
C GLU A 91 -7.66 -11.20 -3.66
N GLN A 92 -6.87 -10.14 -3.91
CA GLN A 92 -6.36 -9.85 -5.26
C GLN A 92 -5.40 -10.93 -5.78
N ALA A 93 -4.62 -11.57 -4.91
CA ALA A 93 -3.74 -12.67 -5.29
C ALA A 93 -4.54 -13.95 -5.58
N LEU A 94 -5.56 -14.26 -4.78
CA LEU A 94 -6.48 -15.39 -5.02
C LEU A 94 -7.24 -15.23 -6.33
N ASP A 95 -7.75 -14.03 -6.62
CA ASP A 95 -8.39 -13.71 -7.89
C ASP A 95 -7.44 -13.93 -9.08
N ALA A 96 -6.19 -13.49 -8.96
CA ALA A 96 -5.17 -13.70 -9.99
C ALA A 96 -4.85 -15.18 -10.22
N ALA A 97 -4.88 -15.99 -9.16
CA ALA A 97 -4.65 -17.43 -9.23
C ALA A 97 -5.89 -18.24 -9.66
N GLY A 98 -7.08 -17.62 -9.67
CA GLY A 98 -8.35 -18.30 -9.90
C GLY A 98 -8.72 -19.29 -8.77
N GLU A 99 -8.18 -19.06 -7.56
CA GLU A 99 -8.51 -19.86 -6.38
C GLU A 99 -9.60 -19.14 -5.55
N PRO A 100 -10.67 -19.85 -5.13
CA PRO A 100 -11.77 -19.20 -4.41
C PRO A 100 -11.39 -18.86 -2.96
N THR A 101 -10.59 -19.70 -2.30
CA THR A 101 -10.14 -19.53 -0.92
C THR A 101 -8.80 -20.22 -0.68
N ALA A 102 -7.98 -19.66 0.20
CA ALA A 102 -6.82 -20.31 0.79
C ALA A 102 -6.43 -19.62 2.10
N GLY A 103 -5.85 -20.35 3.04
CA GLY A 103 -5.31 -19.76 4.27
C GLY A 103 -3.83 -19.40 4.12
N PHE A 104 -3.41 -18.37 4.84
CA PHE A 104 -2.02 -17.90 4.84
C PHE A 104 -1.55 -17.44 6.21
N ASP A 105 -0.28 -17.70 6.50
CA ASP A 105 0.51 -16.95 7.48
C ASP A 105 1.22 -15.82 6.73
N VAL A 106 0.96 -14.58 7.14
CA VAL A 106 1.53 -13.36 6.54
C VAL A 106 2.36 -12.64 7.60
N THR A 107 3.60 -12.33 7.26
CA THR A 107 4.47 -11.50 8.10
C THR A 107 4.82 -10.22 7.37
N VAL A 108 4.59 -9.07 8.00
CA VAL A 108 4.87 -7.73 7.47
C VAL A 108 5.99 -7.11 8.28
N GLU A 109 7.01 -6.63 7.58
CA GLU A 109 8.14 -5.85 8.11
C GLU A 109 8.28 -4.58 7.27
N SER A 110 8.53 -3.43 7.89
CA SER A 110 8.62 -2.17 7.14
C SER A 110 9.65 -1.23 7.73
N ASP A 111 10.57 -0.77 6.87
CA ASP A 111 11.49 0.32 7.18
C ASP A 111 10.88 1.71 6.89
N ILE A 112 9.64 1.76 6.38
CA ILE A 112 8.95 2.98 6.02
C ILE A 112 8.19 3.48 7.24
N PRO A 113 8.46 4.70 7.76
CA PRO A 113 7.72 5.26 8.88
C PRO A 113 6.22 5.34 8.61
N LEU A 114 5.41 4.86 9.54
CA LEU A 114 3.95 4.93 9.45
C LEU A 114 3.46 6.38 9.58
N GLY A 115 2.46 6.72 8.78
CA GLY A 115 1.81 8.05 8.84
C GLY A 115 2.69 9.22 8.38
N ALA A 116 3.87 8.95 7.82
CA ALA A 116 4.80 9.97 7.35
C ALA A 116 4.56 10.43 5.90
N GLY A 117 3.48 9.99 5.24
CA GLY A 117 3.20 10.31 3.84
C GLY A 117 4.13 9.60 2.84
N LEU A 118 4.89 8.60 3.28
CA LEU A 118 5.91 7.91 2.48
C LEU A 118 5.40 6.63 1.78
N GLY A 119 4.09 6.42 1.67
CA GLY A 119 3.49 5.32 0.91
C GLY A 119 3.68 3.95 1.54
N SER A 120 3.63 3.84 2.88
CA SER A 120 3.79 2.56 3.58
C SER A 120 2.67 1.57 3.23
N SER A 121 1.41 2.00 3.17
CA SER A 121 0.27 1.16 2.79
C SER A 121 0.43 0.58 1.39
N ALA A 122 0.68 1.44 0.40
CA ALA A 122 0.89 1.02 -0.99
C ALA A 122 2.03 0.00 -1.12
N ALA A 123 3.15 0.23 -0.41
CA ALA A 123 4.28 -0.70 -0.42
C ALA A 123 3.91 -2.06 0.19
N VAL A 124 3.17 -2.09 1.30
CA VAL A 124 2.69 -3.33 1.93
C VAL A 124 1.72 -4.07 1.00
N VAL A 125 0.76 -3.36 0.39
CA VAL A 125 -0.22 -3.98 -0.53
C VAL A 125 0.47 -4.57 -1.75
N VAL A 126 1.36 -3.82 -2.42
CA VAL A 126 2.10 -4.30 -3.59
C VAL A 126 2.94 -5.53 -3.24
N ALA A 127 3.71 -5.47 -2.14
CA ALA A 127 4.53 -6.60 -1.70
C ALA A 127 3.67 -7.81 -1.28
N GLY A 128 2.51 -7.56 -0.66
CA GLY A 128 1.56 -8.59 -0.24
C GLY A 128 0.95 -9.34 -1.42
N ILE A 129 0.46 -8.63 -2.42
CA ILE A 129 -0.09 -9.22 -3.64
C ILE A 129 0.98 -10.07 -4.36
N ASP A 130 2.18 -9.51 -4.57
CA ASP A 130 3.26 -10.20 -5.28
C ASP A 130 3.72 -11.46 -4.53
N ALA A 131 3.88 -11.38 -3.19
CA ALA A 131 4.26 -12.54 -2.39
C ALA A 131 3.20 -13.64 -2.41
N ALA A 132 1.92 -13.28 -2.25
CA ALA A 132 0.82 -14.23 -2.22
C ALA A 132 0.58 -14.85 -3.61
N ALA A 133 0.60 -14.06 -4.69
CA ALA A 133 0.45 -14.57 -6.06
C ALA A 133 1.56 -15.57 -6.40
N ARG A 134 2.81 -15.27 -6.07
CA ARG A 134 3.93 -16.20 -6.28
C ARG A 134 3.85 -17.45 -5.41
N GLU A 135 3.34 -17.35 -4.18
CA GLU A 135 3.08 -18.52 -3.33
C GLU A 135 2.01 -19.43 -3.93
N LEU A 136 1.07 -18.85 -4.70
CA LEU A 136 0.05 -19.56 -5.48
C LEU A 136 0.55 -19.98 -6.90
N GLY A 137 1.81 -19.68 -7.24
CA GLY A 137 2.40 -20.06 -8.53
C GLY A 137 2.10 -19.11 -9.69
N VAL A 138 1.64 -17.89 -9.40
CA VAL A 138 1.33 -16.85 -10.39
C VAL A 138 2.37 -15.74 -10.35
N GLU A 139 2.89 -15.35 -11.50
CA GLU A 139 3.74 -14.17 -11.67
C GLU A 139 2.92 -13.05 -12.31
N LEU A 140 2.88 -11.89 -11.66
CA LEU A 140 2.19 -10.69 -12.14
C LEU A 140 3.22 -9.69 -12.71
N SER A 141 2.85 -9.00 -13.78
CA SER A 141 3.63 -7.86 -14.26
C SER A 141 3.55 -6.69 -13.28
N PRO A 142 4.52 -5.75 -13.30
CA PRO A 142 4.46 -4.56 -12.46
C PRO A 142 3.18 -3.73 -12.67
N GLU A 143 2.68 -3.67 -13.89
CA GLU A 143 1.44 -2.96 -14.25
C GLU A 143 0.21 -3.65 -13.64
N GLU A 144 0.13 -4.98 -13.71
CA GLU A 144 -0.95 -5.75 -13.08
C GLU A 144 -0.91 -5.63 -11.55
N LEU A 145 0.29 -5.67 -10.96
CA LEU A 145 0.47 -5.41 -9.53
C LEU A 145 -0.03 -4.03 -9.13
N ALA A 146 0.32 -2.99 -9.90
CA ALA A 146 -0.11 -1.63 -9.64
C ALA A 146 -1.64 -1.49 -9.70
N ASP A 147 -2.28 -2.08 -10.73
CA ASP A 147 -3.73 -2.03 -10.91
C ASP A 147 -4.48 -2.77 -9.80
N ARG A 148 -3.99 -3.95 -9.39
CA ARG A 148 -4.58 -4.72 -8.29
C ARG A 148 -4.39 -4.01 -6.96
N ALA A 149 -3.21 -3.46 -6.70
CA ALA A 149 -2.93 -2.71 -5.49
C ALA A 149 -3.78 -1.43 -5.38
N TYR A 150 -4.01 -0.74 -6.50
CA TYR A 150 -4.91 0.41 -6.54
C TYR A 150 -6.34 0.06 -6.13
N ARG A 151 -6.87 -1.10 -6.58
CA ARG A 151 -8.22 -1.54 -6.18
C ARG A 151 -8.31 -1.71 -4.67
N VAL A 152 -7.31 -2.34 -4.05
CA VAL A 152 -7.26 -2.51 -2.58
C VAL A 152 -7.27 -1.16 -1.88
N GLU A 153 -6.40 -0.22 -2.28
CA GLU A 153 -6.37 1.11 -1.65
C GLU A 153 -7.67 1.88 -1.86
N TYR A 154 -8.25 1.79 -3.07
CA TYR A 154 -9.51 2.45 -3.39
C TYR A 154 -10.66 1.96 -2.51
N ASP A 155 -10.75 0.65 -2.28
CA ASP A 155 -11.78 0.05 -1.44
C ASP A 155 -11.57 0.39 0.04
N VAL A 156 -10.33 0.28 0.55
CA VAL A 156 -10.01 0.59 1.96
C VAL A 156 -10.17 2.08 2.29
N GLN A 157 -9.96 2.97 1.30
CA GLN A 157 -10.04 4.43 1.47
C GLN A 157 -11.38 5.02 0.99
N ASP A 158 -12.44 4.23 0.88
CA ASP A 158 -13.78 4.68 0.44
C ASP A 158 -13.74 5.52 -0.86
N GLY A 159 -12.93 5.09 -1.82
CA GLY A 159 -12.82 5.75 -3.12
C GLY A 159 -11.94 7.00 -3.16
N GLN A 160 -11.20 7.30 -2.11
CA GLN A 160 -10.33 8.50 -2.03
C GLN A 160 -8.86 8.23 -2.35
N ALA A 161 -8.55 7.12 -3.00
CA ALA A 161 -7.19 6.79 -3.43
C ALA A 161 -6.88 7.29 -4.85
N SER A 162 -5.60 7.52 -5.13
CA SER A 162 -5.08 7.72 -6.48
C SER A 162 -4.17 6.55 -6.87
N ARG A 163 -3.96 6.36 -8.16
CA ARG A 163 -3.02 5.34 -8.67
C ARG A 163 -1.55 5.63 -8.36
N ALA A 164 -1.23 6.83 -7.90
CA ALA A 164 0.16 7.31 -7.86
C ALA A 164 1.04 6.53 -6.89
N ASP A 165 0.55 6.23 -5.69
CA ASP A 165 1.31 5.54 -4.65
C ASP A 165 1.58 4.09 -5.03
N THR A 166 0.54 3.36 -5.42
CA THR A 166 0.63 1.95 -5.80
C THR A 166 1.42 1.74 -7.10
N PHE A 167 1.22 2.61 -8.10
CA PHE A 167 1.97 2.57 -9.34
C PHE A 167 3.47 2.84 -9.11
N CYS A 168 3.80 3.83 -8.28
CA CYS A 168 5.20 4.11 -7.92
C CYS A 168 5.84 2.95 -7.15
N SER A 169 5.13 2.35 -6.19
CA SER A 169 5.62 1.21 -5.42
C SER A 169 5.82 -0.05 -6.26
N ALA A 170 4.97 -0.27 -7.28
CA ALA A 170 5.09 -1.43 -8.18
C ALA A 170 6.19 -1.24 -9.23
N MET A 171 6.23 -0.07 -9.88
CA MET A 171 7.15 0.20 -10.99
C MET A 171 8.57 0.57 -10.53
N GLY A 172 8.70 1.15 -9.33
CA GLY A 172 9.97 1.73 -8.86
C GLY A 172 10.41 2.95 -9.69
N GLY A 173 11.50 3.57 -9.27
CA GLY A 173 12.04 4.77 -9.93
C GLY A 173 11.12 5.98 -9.80
N ALA A 174 11.09 6.85 -10.80
CA ALA A 174 10.15 7.95 -10.89
C ALA A 174 9.03 7.63 -11.87
N VAL A 175 7.81 8.02 -11.53
CA VAL A 175 6.65 7.79 -12.40
C VAL A 175 5.85 9.08 -12.57
N ARG A 176 5.13 9.20 -13.68
CA ARG A 176 4.12 10.25 -13.90
C ARG A 176 2.74 9.59 -13.88
N VAL A 177 1.85 10.16 -13.11
CA VAL A 177 0.46 9.69 -12.99
C VAL A 177 -0.49 10.86 -13.16
N GLN A 178 -1.52 10.66 -14.01
CA GLN A 178 -2.62 11.61 -14.18
C GLN A 178 -3.88 10.83 -14.56
N GLY A 179 -4.77 10.61 -13.58
CA GLY A 179 -5.89 9.70 -13.77
C GLY A 179 -5.40 8.30 -14.15
N ASP A 180 -5.86 7.78 -15.28
CA ASP A 180 -5.44 6.47 -15.83
C ASP A 180 -4.16 6.53 -16.68
N ASP A 181 -3.66 7.73 -17.03
CA ASP A 181 -2.36 7.88 -17.71
C ASP A 181 -1.22 7.73 -16.71
N CYS A 182 -0.72 6.51 -16.57
CA CYS A 182 0.36 6.13 -15.69
C CYS A 182 1.56 5.63 -16.50
N ARG A 183 2.75 6.20 -16.25
CA ARG A 183 3.97 5.76 -16.94
C ARG A 183 5.21 5.95 -16.09
N ARG A 184 6.15 5.02 -16.24
CA ARG A 184 7.49 5.19 -15.69
C ARG A 184 8.25 6.25 -16.50
N LEU A 185 9.02 7.06 -15.80
CA LEU A 185 9.90 8.04 -16.43
C LEU A 185 11.26 7.39 -16.68
N GLU A 186 11.71 7.46 -17.92
CA GLU A 186 13.03 6.99 -18.33
C GLU A 186 14.08 8.08 -18.13
N ASP A 187 15.35 7.69 -18.01
CA ASP A 187 16.51 8.59 -17.93
C ASP A 187 16.43 9.62 -16.80
N VAL A 188 15.76 9.31 -15.69
CA VAL A 188 15.71 10.16 -14.51
C VAL A 188 17.07 10.10 -13.80
N PRO A 189 17.73 11.25 -13.57
CA PRO A 189 19.00 11.26 -12.84
C PRO A 189 18.80 10.81 -11.38
N THR A 190 19.84 10.30 -10.76
CA THR A 190 19.84 10.09 -9.31
C THR A 190 19.66 11.42 -8.60
N LEU A 191 18.58 11.54 -7.84
CA LEU A 191 18.25 12.75 -7.08
C LEU A 191 18.69 12.56 -5.62
N PRO A 192 19.81 13.16 -5.19
CA PRO A 192 20.21 13.12 -3.79
C PRO A 192 19.32 14.09 -3.00
N PHE A 193 18.39 13.55 -2.22
CA PHE A 193 17.60 14.38 -1.30
C PHE A 193 17.52 13.71 0.07
N VAL A 194 17.25 14.52 1.09
CA VAL A 194 17.03 14.08 2.47
C VAL A 194 15.58 14.32 2.82
N VAL A 195 14.92 13.28 3.30
CA VAL A 195 13.57 13.36 3.83
C VAL A 195 13.66 13.60 5.34
N GLY A 196 13.12 14.72 5.81
CA GLY A 196 12.95 15.02 7.24
C GLY A 196 11.52 14.61 7.67
N TYR A 197 11.42 13.95 8.83
CA TYR A 197 10.15 13.63 9.45
C TYR A 197 10.13 14.22 10.87
N ASP A 198 9.13 15.02 11.19
CA ASP A 198 9.01 15.74 12.47
C ASP A 198 8.31 14.93 13.58
N GLY A 199 7.89 13.69 13.28
CA GLY A 199 7.22 12.81 14.22
C GLY A 199 5.69 13.01 14.29
N ASN A 200 5.13 13.94 13.53
CA ASN A 200 3.68 14.15 13.48
C ASN A 200 3.05 13.28 12.37
N THR A 201 1.94 12.65 12.68
CA THR A 201 1.11 11.96 11.69
C THR A 201 0.14 12.95 11.06
N GLY A 202 0.13 13.05 9.73
CA GLY A 202 -0.86 13.82 8.99
C GLY A 202 -2.10 12.98 8.70
N ASP A 203 -3.29 13.57 8.85
CA ASP A 203 -4.51 12.99 8.31
C ASP A 203 -4.60 13.29 6.82
N THR A 204 -4.43 12.24 5.99
CA THR A 204 -4.45 12.39 4.53
C THR A 204 -5.80 12.92 4.03
N GLY A 205 -6.91 12.54 4.66
CA GLY A 205 -8.25 13.02 4.29
C GLY A 205 -8.41 14.51 4.50
N GLU A 206 -7.95 15.05 5.64
CA GLU A 206 -7.98 16.48 5.91
C GLU A 206 -7.09 17.27 4.93
N LEU A 207 -5.90 16.76 4.63
CA LEU A 207 -4.97 17.41 3.70
C LEU A 207 -5.54 17.45 2.27
N VAL A 208 -6.11 16.34 1.80
CA VAL A 208 -6.80 16.27 0.50
C VAL A 208 -8.00 17.23 0.46
N ALA A 209 -8.79 17.30 1.52
CA ALA A 209 -9.91 18.24 1.62
C ALA A 209 -9.44 19.70 1.56
N GLY A 210 -8.34 20.06 2.24
CA GLY A 210 -7.73 21.38 2.18
C GLY A 210 -7.30 21.78 0.76
N VAL A 211 -6.69 20.85 0.02
CA VAL A 211 -6.32 21.08 -1.40
C VAL A 211 -7.56 21.28 -2.26
N ARG A 212 -8.67 20.56 -2.00
CA ARG A 212 -9.97 20.79 -2.68
C ARG A 212 -10.47 22.22 -2.50
N GLU A 213 -10.39 22.74 -1.29
CA GLU A 213 -10.82 24.11 -0.99
C GLU A 213 -9.99 25.14 -1.77
N ILE A 214 -8.67 24.97 -1.81
CA ILE A 214 -7.79 25.82 -2.61
C ILE A 214 -8.14 25.73 -4.10
N LYS A 215 -8.34 24.53 -4.65
CA LYS A 215 -8.75 24.32 -6.04
C LYS A 215 -10.07 25.04 -6.36
N ASN A 216 -11.07 24.92 -5.49
CA ASN A 216 -12.38 25.54 -5.70
C ASN A 216 -12.32 27.09 -5.61
N THR A 217 -11.40 27.62 -4.82
CA THR A 217 -11.26 29.07 -4.60
C THR A 217 -10.43 29.74 -5.69
N TYR A 218 -9.32 29.14 -6.08
CA TYR A 218 -8.32 29.78 -6.94
C TYR A 218 -8.13 29.08 -8.30
N GLY A 219 -8.64 27.88 -8.46
CA GLY A 219 -8.27 26.95 -9.55
C GLY A 219 -6.82 26.47 -9.40
N PHE A 220 -6.47 25.38 -10.06
CA PHE A 220 -5.05 25.08 -10.29
C PHE A 220 -4.59 25.81 -11.55
N ALA A 221 -3.45 26.49 -11.48
CA ALA A 221 -2.84 27.04 -12.66
C ALA A 221 -2.48 25.88 -13.59
N ALA A 222 -2.97 25.94 -14.82
CA ALA A 222 -2.67 24.97 -15.86
C ALA A 222 -1.22 25.10 -16.33
#